data_a8c74ff508034ae7d7088af2ec8dc6fc
#
_entry.id   a8c74ff508034ae7d7088af2ec8dc6fc
#
_cell.length_a   1.000
_cell.length_b   1.000
_cell.length_c   1.000
_cell.angle_alpha   90.00
_cell.angle_beta   90.00
_cell.angle_gamma   90.00
#
_symmetry.space_group_name_H-M   'P 1'
#
loop_
_entity.id
_entity.type
_entity.pdbx_description
1 polymer ?
#
loop_
_entity_poly.entity_id
_entity_poly.type
_entity_poly.pdbx_seq_one_letter_code
_entity_poly.pdbx_strand_id
1 'polypeptide(L)'
;HDVRWIDPGLPGAGNITLFSNQNPGVSGVHSVILELELPIDSNGGYSLGEDGQYGPEFPVWSYQAPDGKSFFGPFLGGAQRLASGHTLITSGPQGRFFEVTPKGEIVWEYWTPYSGEASLPHHEWLVEDNARNLYATFRATKIPPDHPGLAGRDLSPLNPQPPAVPHVVLED
;
A
#
# COMPACT_ATOMS: atom_id res chain seq x y z
N HIS A 1 -1.18 -2.98 -8.43
CA HIS A 1 -0.20 -3.77 -7.68
C HIS A 1 -0.83 -4.49 -6.49
N ASP A 2 -0.14 -5.54 -6.01
CA ASP A 2 -0.38 -6.17 -4.71
C ASP A 2 -1.84 -6.59 -4.46
N VAL A 3 -2.43 -7.30 -5.43
CA VAL A 3 -3.76 -7.89 -5.25
C VAL A 3 -3.65 -9.02 -4.23
N ARG A 4 -4.45 -8.95 -3.15
CA ARG A 4 -4.45 -9.93 -2.05
C ARG A 4 -5.86 -10.26 -1.59
N TRP A 5 -6.07 -11.49 -1.23
CA TRP A 5 -7.21 -11.85 -0.39
C TRP A 5 -7.04 -11.28 1.01
N ILE A 6 -8.13 -10.83 1.60
CA ILE A 6 -8.18 -10.54 3.04
C ILE A 6 -8.35 -11.88 3.75
N ASP A 7 -7.38 -12.18 4.62
CA ASP A 7 -7.30 -13.47 5.31
C ASP A 7 -8.52 -13.75 6.18
N PRO A 8 -8.89 -15.05 6.37
CA PRO A 8 -9.92 -15.45 7.29
C PRO A 8 -9.68 -14.88 8.70
N GLY A 9 -10.76 -14.40 9.33
CA GLY A 9 -10.70 -13.80 10.66
C GLY A 9 -10.37 -12.32 10.70
N LEU A 10 -9.99 -11.71 9.59
CA LEU A 10 -9.81 -10.25 9.49
C LEU A 10 -11.10 -9.57 9.03
N PRO A 11 -11.31 -8.29 9.39
CA PRO A 11 -12.43 -7.51 8.85
C PRO A 11 -12.37 -7.43 7.32
N GLY A 12 -13.45 -7.82 6.65
CA GLY A 12 -13.51 -7.93 5.19
C GLY A 12 -12.99 -9.27 4.65
N ALA A 13 -12.81 -10.30 5.50
CA ALA A 13 -12.35 -11.62 5.08
C ALA A 13 -13.14 -12.16 3.87
N GLY A 14 -12.42 -12.64 2.87
CA GLY A 14 -13.00 -13.11 1.60
C GLY A 14 -13.09 -12.05 0.51
N ASN A 15 -12.89 -10.77 0.84
CA ASN A 15 -12.69 -9.71 -0.14
C ASN A 15 -11.24 -9.69 -0.62
N ILE A 16 -10.98 -8.96 -1.68
CA ILE A 16 -9.61 -8.66 -2.13
C ILE A 16 -9.28 -7.19 -1.92
N THR A 17 -8.03 -6.90 -1.59
CA THR A 17 -7.47 -5.55 -1.64
C THR A 17 -6.54 -5.42 -2.84
N LEU A 18 -6.44 -4.23 -3.40
CA LEU A 18 -5.49 -3.90 -4.45
C LEU A 18 -5.03 -2.45 -4.36
N PHE A 19 -3.81 -2.21 -4.81
CA PHE A 19 -3.23 -0.89 -4.98
C PHE A 19 -3.35 -0.48 -6.45
N SER A 20 -4.14 0.53 -6.74
CA SER A 20 -4.27 1.13 -8.06
C SER A 20 -3.39 2.38 -8.14
N ASN A 21 -2.33 2.32 -8.96
CA ASN A 21 -1.27 3.33 -8.98
C ASN A 21 -1.70 4.64 -9.64
N GLN A 22 -2.42 4.54 -10.77
CA GLN A 22 -2.69 5.69 -11.62
C GLN A 22 -4.18 5.73 -11.96
N ASN A 23 -4.96 6.36 -11.12
CA ASN A 23 -6.38 6.57 -11.38
C ASN A 23 -6.59 7.99 -11.89
N PRO A 24 -7.35 8.18 -12.97
CA PRO A 24 -7.74 9.50 -13.42
C PRO A 24 -8.70 10.11 -12.39
N GLY A 25 -8.46 11.35 -12.01
CA GLY A 25 -9.31 12.11 -11.10
C GLY A 25 -9.47 13.56 -11.54
N VAL A 26 -10.36 14.28 -10.88
CA VAL A 26 -10.64 15.71 -11.18
C VAL A 26 -9.40 16.56 -10.97
N SER A 27 -8.53 16.16 -10.03
CA SER A 27 -7.29 16.87 -9.66
C SER A 27 -6.04 16.27 -10.31
N GLY A 28 -6.20 15.44 -11.33
CA GLY A 28 -5.09 14.74 -11.97
C GLY A 28 -5.02 13.26 -11.60
N VAL A 29 -3.88 12.63 -11.88
CA VAL A 29 -3.66 11.21 -11.57
C VAL A 29 -3.32 11.02 -10.11
N HIS A 30 -3.93 10.05 -9.45
CA HIS A 30 -3.71 9.74 -8.03
C HIS A 30 -3.72 8.22 -7.78
N SER A 31 -3.19 7.80 -6.64
CA SER A 31 -3.26 6.40 -6.21
C SER A 31 -4.49 6.15 -5.35
N VAL A 32 -5.05 4.94 -5.48
CA VAL A 32 -6.22 4.50 -4.69
C VAL A 32 -5.97 3.10 -4.18
N ILE A 33 -6.33 2.84 -2.94
CA ILE A 33 -6.50 1.49 -2.41
C ILE A 33 -7.96 1.12 -2.57
N LEU A 34 -8.22 -0.06 -3.09
CA LEU A 34 -9.57 -0.59 -3.27
C LEU A 34 -9.74 -1.88 -2.48
N GLU A 35 -10.91 -2.06 -1.90
CA GLU A 35 -11.40 -3.34 -1.39
C GLU A 35 -12.62 -3.74 -2.21
N LEU A 36 -12.56 -4.94 -2.79
CA LEU A 36 -13.61 -5.47 -3.65
C LEU A 36 -14.21 -6.73 -3.01
N GLU A 37 -15.53 -6.73 -2.86
CA GLU A 37 -16.29 -7.93 -2.55
C GLU A 37 -16.64 -8.62 -3.86
N LEU A 38 -16.05 -9.79 -4.09
CA LEU A 38 -16.22 -10.49 -5.36
C LEU A 38 -17.60 -11.17 -5.40
N PRO A 39 -18.37 -11.03 -6.50
CA PRO A 39 -19.70 -11.58 -6.64
C PRO A 39 -19.66 -13.10 -6.93
N ILE A 40 -19.35 -13.88 -5.90
CA ILE A 40 -19.27 -15.34 -5.98
C ILE A 40 -20.70 -15.90 -5.82
N ASP A 41 -21.15 -16.71 -6.76
CA ASP A 41 -22.43 -17.39 -6.70
C ASP A 41 -22.40 -18.59 -5.72
N SER A 42 -23.56 -19.21 -5.47
CA SER A 42 -23.69 -20.35 -4.56
C SER A 42 -22.91 -21.59 -4.98
N ASN A 43 -22.43 -21.65 -6.22
CA ASN A 43 -21.63 -22.75 -6.77
C ASN A 43 -20.13 -22.44 -6.78
N GLY A 44 -19.73 -21.25 -6.28
CA GLY A 44 -18.34 -20.79 -6.28
C GLY A 44 -17.89 -20.20 -7.62
N GLY A 45 -18.81 -19.91 -8.53
CA GLY A 45 -18.54 -19.31 -9.82
C GLY A 45 -18.68 -17.80 -9.81
N TYR A 46 -18.18 -17.16 -10.87
CA TYR A 46 -18.36 -15.73 -11.12
C TYR A 46 -19.22 -15.54 -12.36
N SER A 47 -20.27 -14.75 -12.24
CA SER A 47 -21.17 -14.48 -13.36
C SER A 47 -20.74 -13.21 -14.10
N LEU A 48 -20.78 -13.28 -15.43
CA LEU A 48 -20.65 -12.09 -16.26
C LEU A 48 -21.93 -11.25 -16.19
N GLY A 49 -21.77 -9.95 -16.08
CA GLY A 49 -22.85 -9.02 -16.28
C GLY A 49 -23.37 -9.00 -17.73
N GLU A 50 -24.51 -8.36 -17.97
CA GLU A 50 -25.08 -8.20 -19.32
C GLU A 50 -24.14 -7.43 -20.27
N ASP A 51 -23.28 -6.59 -19.73
CA ASP A 51 -22.22 -5.84 -20.44
C ASP A 51 -20.97 -6.68 -20.74
N GLY A 52 -20.96 -7.97 -20.34
CA GLY A 52 -19.84 -8.87 -20.53
C GLY A 52 -18.66 -8.64 -19.57
N GLN A 53 -18.86 -7.87 -18.49
CA GLN A 53 -17.85 -7.63 -17.46
C GLN A 53 -18.16 -8.43 -16.18
N TYR A 54 -17.10 -8.76 -15.44
CA TYR A 54 -17.25 -9.30 -14.10
C TYR A 54 -17.39 -8.15 -13.08
N GLY A 55 -18.32 -8.30 -12.13
CA GLY A 55 -18.40 -7.39 -10.98
C GLY A 55 -17.21 -7.52 -10.03
N PRO A 56 -17.20 -6.72 -8.95
CA PRO A 56 -18.23 -5.75 -8.58
C PRO A 56 -18.13 -4.43 -9.38
N GLU A 57 -19.26 -3.73 -9.52
CA GLU A 57 -19.29 -2.40 -10.16
C GLU A 57 -18.57 -1.33 -9.32
N PHE A 58 -18.65 -1.45 -7.99
CA PHE A 58 -18.05 -0.51 -7.05
C PHE A 58 -17.28 -1.22 -5.95
N PRO A 59 -16.18 -0.63 -5.43
CA PRO A 59 -15.51 -1.14 -4.26
C PRO A 59 -16.40 -0.98 -3.01
N VAL A 60 -16.27 -1.91 -2.06
CA VAL A 60 -16.94 -1.79 -0.75
C VAL A 60 -16.23 -0.82 0.17
N TRP A 61 -14.94 -0.58 -0.08
CA TRP A 61 -14.13 0.42 0.59
C TRP A 61 -13.03 0.91 -0.34
N SER A 62 -12.65 2.18 -0.16
CA SER A 62 -11.51 2.76 -0.84
C SER A 62 -10.80 3.80 0.02
N TYR A 63 -9.52 4.00 -0.26
CA TYR A 63 -8.73 5.07 0.32
C TYR A 63 -7.96 5.81 -0.76
N GLN A 64 -8.05 7.12 -0.73
CA GLN A 64 -7.21 8.06 -1.47
C GLN A 64 -6.86 9.22 -0.55
N ALA A 65 -5.77 9.93 -0.83
CA ALA A 65 -5.47 11.13 -0.06
C ALA A 65 -6.57 12.18 -0.23
N PRO A 66 -7.02 12.81 0.87
CA PRO A 66 -8.06 13.83 0.79
C PRO A 66 -7.72 15.04 -0.10
N ASP A 67 -6.43 15.37 -0.21
CA ASP A 67 -5.90 16.42 -1.06
C ASP A 67 -5.63 15.97 -2.50
N GLY A 68 -5.75 14.66 -2.77
CA GLY A 68 -5.46 14.05 -4.06
C GLY A 68 -3.97 14.02 -4.45
N LYS A 69 -3.08 14.50 -3.59
CA LYS A 69 -1.64 14.69 -3.90
C LYS A 69 -0.70 14.00 -2.93
N SER A 70 -0.96 14.06 -1.64
CA SER A 70 -0.05 13.55 -0.59
C SER A 70 0.13 12.03 -0.61
N PHE A 71 -0.65 11.33 -1.40
CA PHE A 71 -0.54 9.89 -1.64
C PHE A 71 -0.59 9.61 -3.14
N PHE A 72 0.60 9.57 -3.74
CA PHE A 72 0.76 9.16 -5.14
C PHE A 72 1.98 8.27 -5.30
N GLY A 73 1.76 7.07 -5.79
CA GLY A 73 2.81 6.11 -6.14
C GLY A 73 2.59 5.61 -7.57
N PRO A 74 3.28 6.18 -8.57
CA PRO A 74 3.09 5.80 -9.98
C PRO A 74 3.46 4.35 -10.28
N PHE A 75 4.23 3.71 -9.40
CA PHE A 75 4.65 2.30 -9.48
C PHE A 75 4.89 1.75 -8.08
N LEU A 76 5.04 0.43 -7.93
CA LEU A 76 5.17 -0.25 -6.63
C LEU A 76 3.94 0.00 -5.72
N GLY A 77 4.08 -0.37 -4.46
CA GLY A 77 3.05 -0.16 -3.45
C GLY A 77 2.27 -1.42 -3.10
N GLY A 78 1.49 -1.32 -2.06
CA GLY A 78 0.68 -2.41 -1.57
C GLY A 78 -0.25 -2.02 -0.44
N ALA A 79 -1.20 -2.90 -0.13
CA ALA A 79 -2.14 -2.73 0.95
C ALA A 79 -2.36 -4.04 1.71
N GLN A 80 -2.37 -3.97 3.04
CA GLN A 80 -2.61 -5.13 3.90
C GLN A 80 -3.67 -4.79 4.93
N ARG A 81 -4.76 -5.58 4.97
CA ARG A 81 -5.73 -5.49 6.04
C ARG A 81 -5.16 -6.06 7.33
N LEU A 82 -5.34 -5.35 8.43
CA LEU A 82 -4.86 -5.72 9.76
C LEU A 82 -6.01 -6.21 10.65
N ALA A 83 -5.66 -6.95 11.71
CA ALA A 83 -6.64 -7.45 12.68
C ALA A 83 -7.43 -6.34 13.39
N SER A 84 -6.85 -5.15 13.51
CA SER A 84 -7.54 -3.96 14.04
C SER A 84 -8.64 -3.42 13.12
N GLY A 85 -8.72 -3.89 11.88
CA GLY A 85 -9.55 -3.32 10.83
C GLY A 85 -8.88 -2.16 10.08
N HIS A 86 -7.71 -1.71 10.53
CA HIS A 86 -6.92 -0.75 9.78
C HIS A 86 -6.34 -1.38 8.51
N THR A 87 -5.90 -0.55 7.60
CA THR A 87 -5.16 -0.98 6.41
C THR A 87 -3.77 -0.36 6.43
N LEU A 88 -2.72 -1.20 6.44
CA LEU A 88 -1.36 -0.75 6.19
C LEU A 88 -1.20 -0.48 4.70
N ILE A 89 -0.71 0.70 4.36
CA ILE A 89 -0.45 1.12 2.99
C ILE A 89 1.04 1.38 2.81
N THR A 90 1.59 0.86 1.73
CA THR A 90 2.96 1.13 1.29
C THR A 90 2.91 2.08 0.10
N SER A 91 3.35 3.33 0.27
CA SER A 91 3.64 4.22 -0.84
C SER A 91 5.08 3.95 -1.31
N GLY A 92 5.18 3.02 -2.26
CA GLY A 92 6.46 2.42 -2.63
C GLY A 92 7.55 3.41 -3.05
N PRO A 93 7.29 4.32 -4.02
CA PRO A 93 8.30 5.28 -4.50
C PRO A 93 8.80 6.24 -3.41
N GLN A 94 7.94 6.54 -2.44
CA GLN A 94 8.26 7.46 -1.35
C GLN A 94 8.99 6.77 -0.18
N GLY A 95 9.02 5.43 -0.13
CA GLY A 95 9.48 4.71 1.06
C GLY A 95 8.63 4.98 2.30
N ARG A 96 7.37 5.31 2.10
CA ARG A 96 6.41 5.69 3.13
C ARG A 96 5.47 4.53 3.43
N PHE A 97 5.30 4.23 4.72
CA PHE A 97 4.35 3.26 5.23
C PHE A 97 3.40 3.96 6.17
N PHE A 98 2.11 3.72 6.03
CA PHE A 98 1.14 4.32 6.93
C PHE A 98 -0.09 3.44 7.12
N GLU A 99 -0.74 3.57 8.27
CA GLU A 99 -1.98 2.86 8.59
C GLU A 99 -3.14 3.82 8.56
N VAL A 100 -4.21 3.42 7.91
CA VAL A 100 -5.46 4.15 7.90
C VAL A 100 -6.57 3.37 8.59
N THR A 101 -7.44 4.09 9.30
CA THR A 101 -8.68 3.53 9.84
C THR A 101 -9.65 3.19 8.70
N PRO A 102 -10.75 2.43 8.96
CA PRO A 102 -11.82 2.25 7.97
C PRO A 102 -12.45 3.57 7.50
N LYS A 103 -12.29 4.67 8.27
CA LYS A 103 -12.76 6.00 7.90
C LYS A 103 -11.73 6.82 7.10
N GLY A 104 -10.55 6.27 6.84
CA GLY A 104 -9.48 6.95 6.10
C GLY A 104 -8.61 7.89 6.93
N GLU A 105 -8.67 7.82 8.27
CA GLU A 105 -7.81 8.61 9.15
C GLU A 105 -6.44 7.93 9.28
N ILE A 106 -5.35 8.66 9.05
CA ILE A 106 -4.00 8.14 9.27
C ILE A 106 -3.74 8.09 10.79
N VAL A 107 -3.44 6.89 11.29
CA VAL A 107 -3.20 6.64 12.72
C VAL A 107 -1.77 6.25 13.04
N TRP A 108 -0.99 5.91 12.04
CA TRP A 108 0.42 5.58 12.15
C TRP A 108 1.13 5.86 10.83
N GLU A 109 2.39 6.28 10.91
CA GLU A 109 3.20 6.59 9.75
C GLU A 109 4.68 6.32 10.05
N TYR A 110 5.38 5.80 9.04
CA TYR A 110 6.81 5.55 9.07
C TYR A 110 7.43 5.81 7.71
N TRP A 111 8.55 6.50 7.71
CA TRP A 111 9.35 6.72 6.53
C TRP A 111 10.65 5.93 6.67
N THR A 112 10.98 5.11 5.66
CA THR A 112 12.21 4.34 5.73
C THR A 112 13.45 5.25 5.73
N PRO A 113 14.35 5.11 6.70
CA PRO A 113 15.61 5.85 6.71
C PRO A 113 16.68 5.16 5.83
N TYR A 114 16.37 4.01 5.29
CA TYR A 114 17.32 3.19 4.54
C TYR A 114 17.17 3.45 3.04
N SER A 115 18.22 4.04 2.45
CA SER A 115 18.30 4.14 1.00
C SER A 115 18.83 2.84 0.41
N GLY A 116 18.29 2.44 -0.74
CA GLY A 116 18.91 1.43 -1.56
C GLY A 116 20.11 2.05 -2.26
N GLU A 117 21.33 1.68 -1.90
CA GLU A 117 22.48 1.84 -2.78
C GLU A 117 22.37 0.84 -3.94
N ALA A 118 21.30 0.95 -4.70
CA ALA A 118 21.23 0.27 -5.97
C ALA A 118 22.07 1.06 -6.98
N SER A 119 23.37 1.00 -6.84
CA SER A 119 24.25 1.12 -7.98
C SER A 119 23.99 -0.07 -8.91
N LEU A 120 22.83 -0.06 -9.57
CA LEU A 120 22.59 -0.93 -10.72
C LEU A 120 23.32 -0.28 -11.90
N PRO A 121 24.47 -0.84 -12.32
CA PRO A 121 25.37 -0.19 -13.29
C PRO A 121 24.81 -0.04 -14.69
N HIS A 122 23.53 -0.35 -14.90
CA HIS A 122 22.90 -0.38 -16.23
C HIS A 122 21.58 0.37 -16.36
N HIS A 123 21.20 1.19 -15.38
CA HIS A 123 19.96 1.96 -15.47
C HIS A 123 20.24 3.47 -15.40
N GLU A 124 20.88 4.00 -16.44
CA GLU A 124 21.13 5.45 -16.61
C GLU A 124 19.84 6.28 -16.54
N TRP A 125 18.70 5.70 -16.92
CA TRP A 125 17.38 6.36 -16.83
C TRP A 125 16.88 6.55 -15.38
N LEU A 126 17.48 5.91 -14.38
CA LEU A 126 17.22 6.18 -12.97
C LEU A 126 18.08 7.32 -12.41
N VAL A 127 19.07 7.81 -13.17
CA VAL A 127 20.09 8.73 -12.67
C VAL A 127 19.61 10.18 -12.62
N GLU A 128 18.73 10.61 -13.50
CA GLU A 128 18.21 11.98 -13.51
C GLU A 128 17.11 12.26 -12.48
N ASP A 129 16.43 11.22 -11.95
CA ASP A 129 15.38 11.34 -10.95
C ASP A 129 15.77 10.67 -9.61
N ASN A 130 17.06 10.49 -9.36
CA ASN A 130 17.62 9.65 -8.30
C ASN A 130 17.21 10.02 -6.88
N ALA A 131 16.95 11.28 -6.58
CA ALA A 131 16.53 11.70 -5.24
C ALA A 131 15.14 11.16 -4.88
N ARG A 132 14.27 10.91 -5.86
CA ARG A 132 12.88 10.50 -5.66
C ARG A 132 12.73 9.01 -5.41
N ASN A 133 13.66 8.18 -5.93
CA ASN A 133 13.56 6.72 -5.84
C ASN A 133 14.57 6.10 -4.87
N LEU A 134 15.39 6.92 -4.23
CA LEU A 134 16.46 6.47 -3.35
C LEU A 134 15.94 5.60 -2.19
N TYR A 135 14.74 5.87 -1.71
CA TYR A 135 14.09 5.17 -0.60
C TYR A 135 12.96 4.24 -1.07
N ALA A 136 12.87 3.98 -2.37
CA ALA A 136 11.80 3.18 -2.93
C ALA A 136 11.75 1.77 -2.32
N THR A 137 10.55 1.37 -1.92
CA THR A 137 10.28 0.07 -1.30
C THR A 137 9.19 -0.66 -2.09
N PHE A 138 9.42 -1.93 -2.41
CA PHE A 138 8.48 -2.69 -3.23
C PHE A 138 7.12 -2.85 -2.54
N ARG A 139 7.13 -3.35 -1.30
CA ARG A 139 5.95 -3.49 -0.43
C ARG A 139 6.39 -3.73 1.01
N ALA A 140 5.45 -3.60 1.95
CA ALA A 140 5.64 -3.98 3.33
C ALA A 140 4.57 -4.98 3.79
N THR A 141 4.92 -5.77 4.79
CA THR A 141 3.98 -6.63 5.51
C THR A 141 4.18 -6.39 7.00
N LYS A 142 3.13 -6.05 7.70
CA LYS A 142 3.16 -5.94 9.16
C LYS A 142 3.05 -7.33 9.75
N ILE A 143 4.03 -7.68 10.56
CA ILE A 143 4.10 -8.94 11.30
C ILE A 143 3.64 -8.64 12.73
N PRO A 144 2.65 -9.36 13.28
CA PRO A 144 2.19 -9.13 14.64
C PRO A 144 3.27 -9.54 15.66
N PRO A 145 3.31 -8.89 16.85
CA PRO A 145 4.36 -9.13 17.84
C PRO A 145 4.44 -10.58 18.35
N ASP A 146 3.35 -11.31 18.31
CA ASP A 146 3.24 -12.72 18.71
C ASP A 146 3.57 -13.72 17.59
N HIS A 147 4.01 -13.22 16.42
CA HIS A 147 4.37 -14.08 15.32
C HIS A 147 5.51 -15.03 15.70
N PRO A 148 5.41 -16.35 15.44
CA PRO A 148 6.42 -17.33 15.87
C PRO A 148 7.84 -17.01 15.39
N GLY A 149 8.00 -16.39 14.24
CA GLY A 149 9.31 -15.96 13.72
C GLY A 149 10.00 -14.86 14.53
N LEU A 150 9.29 -14.22 15.47
CA LEU A 150 9.83 -13.20 16.38
C LEU A 150 10.18 -13.77 17.76
N ALA A 151 9.85 -15.03 18.01
CA ALA A 151 10.11 -15.66 19.30
C ALA A 151 11.61 -15.60 19.68
N GLY A 152 11.91 -15.08 20.87
CA GLY A 152 13.27 -14.94 21.38
C GLY A 152 14.09 -13.82 20.74
N ARG A 153 13.49 -12.98 19.89
CA ARG A 153 14.17 -11.79 19.35
C ARG A 153 13.97 -10.59 20.26
N ASP A 154 15.00 -9.76 20.35
CA ASP A 154 14.86 -8.44 20.95
C ASP A 154 14.12 -7.51 19.96
N LEU A 155 12.95 -7.06 20.35
CA LEU A 155 12.11 -6.15 19.59
C LEU A 155 12.17 -4.71 20.12
N SER A 156 13.13 -4.42 21.00
CA SER A 156 13.35 -3.05 21.49
C SER A 156 13.65 -2.10 20.33
N PRO A 157 13.18 -0.85 20.40
CA PRO A 157 13.56 0.15 19.42
C PRO A 157 15.08 0.28 19.28
N LEU A 158 15.56 0.49 18.08
CA LEU A 158 16.97 0.77 17.82
C LEU A 158 17.44 1.98 18.64
N ASN A 159 18.63 1.89 19.21
CA ASN A 159 19.26 2.99 19.94
C ASN A 159 20.74 3.08 19.55
N PRO A 160 21.20 4.15 18.85
CA PRO A 160 20.39 5.29 18.43
C PRO A 160 19.38 4.94 17.33
N GLN A 161 18.30 5.73 17.23
CA GLN A 161 17.39 5.63 16.11
C GLN A 161 18.09 6.04 14.81
N PRO A 162 17.74 5.46 13.66
CA PRO A 162 18.20 5.96 12.38
C PRO A 162 17.86 7.44 12.20
N PRO A 163 18.69 8.21 11.49
CA PRO A 163 18.41 9.62 11.23
C PRO A 163 17.09 9.74 10.44
N ALA A 164 16.31 10.78 10.75
CA ALA A 164 15.11 11.08 9.98
C ALA A 164 15.48 11.38 8.52
N VAL A 165 14.74 10.81 7.60
CA VAL A 165 14.88 11.11 6.17
C VAL A 165 14.19 12.45 5.90
N PRO A 166 14.82 13.38 5.19
CA PRO A 166 14.12 14.56 4.71
C PRO A 166 12.91 14.14 3.86
N HIS A 167 11.74 14.64 4.20
CA HIS A 167 10.56 14.44 3.38
C HIS A 167 10.81 15.11 2.02
N VAL A 168 10.93 14.33 0.98
CA VAL A 168 10.84 14.84 -0.37
C VAL A 168 9.36 14.99 -0.68
N VAL A 169 8.81 16.16 -0.39
CA VAL A 169 7.52 16.55 -0.95
C VAL A 169 7.76 16.68 -2.44
N LEU A 170 7.10 15.86 -3.22
CA LEU A 170 7.08 16.01 -4.68
C LEU A 170 6.31 17.30 -4.95
N GLU A 171 7.01 18.41 -5.10
CA GLU A 171 6.44 19.63 -5.66
C GLU A 171 6.20 19.37 -7.15
N ASP A 172 5.05 19.81 -7.63
CA ASP A 172 4.54 19.64 -9.01
C ASP A 172 5.46 20.25 -10.06
#